data_cf66524ce8c388c37209fe11ceef002a
#
_entry.id   cf66524ce8c388c37209fe11ceef002a
#
_cell.length_a   1.000
_cell.length_b   1.000
_cell.length_c   1.000
_cell.angle_alpha   90.00
_cell.angle_beta   90.00
_cell.angle_gamma   90.00
#
_symmetry.space_group_name_H-M   'P 1'
#
loop_
_entity.id
_entity.type
_entity.pdbx_description
1 polymer ?
#
loop_
_entity_poly.entity_id
_entity_poly.type
_entity_poly.pdbx_seq_one_letter_code
_entity_poly.pdbx_strand_id
1 'polypeptide(L)'
;MPRDVRSPSGEHPLLIDVREARSALPQGLAPMRPRQAAWAFNSSEFLFELKWDGLRAIASRDEGVVRLTDRNGGDLLPLLPELARLPVPEGAVLDGEIVVCDSRGRPSYDLLAGRLGPKAARRGFGPTYVAFDLLYLDHRALLARPLAERRRRLAELDLRGRTIGVPAHLEADGEPFLDVVSEYGLEGIVAKRATSPYLPGARTADWLECHVTPRADVVLGGLEEVETSGTLRMLCGQYADDEQRTLVMVGEAYVPSYLARWLDDATRAFASDTSPFSTPLPLRPGTRFLRPKLVAIVEHAGEIGVLRDARFRALRLDGRLADCRIEEPVEIESEPASPETDRPRLILLQSLRLDQG
;
A
#
# COMPACT_ATOMS: atom_id res chain seq x y z
N MET A 1 66.80 -34.67 29.16
CA MET A 1 66.45 -33.25 28.85
C MET A 1 65.53 -33.26 27.69
N PRO A 2 64.25 -33.05 27.91
CA PRO A 2 63.28 -32.90 26.81
C PRO A 2 63.24 -31.45 26.34
N ARG A 3 63.14 -31.27 25.02
CA ARG A 3 63.02 -29.98 24.31
C ARG A 3 61.62 -29.39 24.46
N ASP A 4 61.62 -28.13 24.91
CA ASP A 4 60.41 -27.25 24.89
C ASP A 4 59.94 -27.06 23.47
N VAL A 5 58.67 -27.51 23.17
CA VAL A 5 57.96 -27.19 21.99
C VAL A 5 57.02 -26.04 22.34
N ARG A 6 57.38 -24.82 21.98
CA ARG A 6 56.51 -23.66 22.03
C ARG A 6 55.44 -23.83 20.94
N SER A 7 54.17 -23.89 21.36
CA SER A 7 53.02 -23.78 20.50
C SER A 7 52.95 -22.38 19.88
N PRO A 8 52.63 -22.26 18.58
CA PRO A 8 52.41 -20.96 17.97
C PRO A 8 51.11 -20.38 18.49
N SER A 9 51.17 -19.12 18.93
CA SER A 9 50.04 -18.27 19.29
C SER A 9 48.98 -18.34 18.23
N GLY A 10 47.81 -18.83 18.62
CA GLY A 10 46.63 -18.82 17.75
C GLY A 10 46.24 -17.38 17.37
N GLU A 11 46.45 -17.04 16.11
CA GLU A 11 45.80 -15.93 15.49
C GLU A 11 44.31 -16.29 15.46
N HIS A 12 43.54 -15.60 16.30
CA HIS A 12 42.09 -15.58 16.16
C HIS A 12 41.78 -15.08 14.74
N PRO A 13 40.93 -15.81 13.96
CA PRO A 13 40.49 -15.27 12.70
C PRO A 13 39.84 -13.92 13.01
N LEU A 14 40.37 -12.87 12.38
CA LEU A 14 39.78 -11.54 12.36
C LEU A 14 38.30 -11.72 12.09
N LEU A 15 37.48 -11.41 13.06
CA LEU A 15 36.08 -11.11 12.82
C LEU A 15 36.09 -10.01 11.74
N ILE A 16 35.88 -10.40 10.50
CA ILE A 16 35.66 -9.48 9.43
C ILE A 16 34.38 -8.77 9.88
N ASP A 17 34.56 -7.56 10.40
CA ASP A 17 33.50 -6.61 10.59
C ASP A 17 32.93 -6.44 9.17
N VAL A 18 31.84 -7.16 8.88
CA VAL A 18 31.10 -7.03 7.63
C VAL A 18 30.41 -5.67 7.72
N ARG A 19 31.22 -4.62 7.67
CA ARG A 19 30.72 -3.27 7.41
C ARG A 19 29.97 -3.40 6.11
N GLU A 20 28.67 -3.19 6.19
CA GLU A 20 27.80 -3.18 5.03
C GLU A 20 28.48 -2.38 3.92
N ALA A 21 28.92 -3.07 2.87
CA ALA A 21 29.68 -2.43 1.79
C ALA A 21 28.77 -1.38 1.14
N ARG A 22 29.32 -0.21 0.86
CA ARG A 22 28.58 0.80 0.06
C ARG A 22 28.28 0.21 -1.31
N SER A 23 27.03 0.28 -1.73
CA SER A 23 26.58 -0.19 -3.03
C SER A 23 25.86 0.94 -3.77
N ALA A 24 25.85 0.87 -5.10
CA ALA A 24 24.98 1.74 -5.87
C ALA A 24 23.51 1.53 -5.43
N LEU A 25 22.75 2.61 -5.34
CA LEU A 25 21.34 2.49 -5.01
C LEU A 25 20.59 1.74 -6.11
N PRO A 26 19.66 0.84 -5.75
CA PRO A 26 18.87 0.10 -6.73
C PRO A 26 17.97 1.06 -7.51
N GLN A 27 17.91 0.84 -8.81
CA GLN A 27 16.95 1.52 -9.68
C GLN A 27 15.70 0.66 -9.83
N GLY A 28 14.50 1.26 -9.64
CA GLY A 28 13.23 0.55 -9.86
C GLY A 28 12.93 -0.54 -8.82
N LEU A 29 13.25 -0.30 -7.56
CA LEU A 29 12.94 -1.23 -6.47
C LEU A 29 11.42 -1.34 -6.31
N ALA A 30 10.89 -2.55 -6.49
CA ALA A 30 9.47 -2.82 -6.29
C ALA A 30 9.15 -2.90 -4.79
N PRO A 31 8.12 -2.21 -4.27
CA PRO A 31 7.80 -2.26 -2.85
C PRO A 31 7.27 -3.63 -2.41
N MET A 32 7.60 -4.01 -1.15
CA MET A 32 6.98 -5.14 -0.47
C MET A 32 5.50 -4.85 -0.21
N ARG A 33 4.64 -5.87 -0.35
CA ARG A 33 3.19 -5.72 -0.30
C ARG A 33 2.57 -6.54 0.84
N PRO A 34 1.54 -6.01 1.51
CA PRO A 34 0.81 -6.77 2.51
C PRO A 34 -0.09 -7.83 1.87
N ARG A 35 -0.45 -8.87 2.65
CA ARG A 35 -1.61 -9.72 2.42
C ARG A 35 -2.78 -9.21 3.26
N GLN A 36 -3.98 -9.62 2.91
CA GLN A 36 -5.15 -9.31 3.72
C GLN A 36 -5.21 -10.22 4.94
N ALA A 37 -5.47 -9.63 6.13
CA ALA A 37 -5.84 -10.39 7.31
C ALA A 37 -7.34 -10.73 7.25
N ALA A 38 -7.73 -11.84 7.85
CA ALA A 38 -9.14 -12.23 7.96
C ALA A 38 -9.92 -11.25 8.85
N TRP A 39 -9.29 -10.81 9.93
CA TRP A 39 -9.80 -9.83 10.92
C TRP A 39 -8.63 -9.07 11.54
N ALA A 40 -8.93 -8.00 12.29
CA ALA A 40 -7.93 -7.36 13.14
C ALA A 40 -7.54 -8.29 14.29
N PHE A 41 -6.33 -8.13 14.77
CA PHE A 41 -5.77 -8.96 15.84
C PHE A 41 -4.81 -8.15 16.71
N ASN A 42 -4.54 -8.65 17.91
CA ASN A 42 -3.52 -8.15 18.80
C ASN A 42 -2.33 -9.12 18.81
N SER A 43 -1.11 -8.60 18.72
CA SER A 43 0.09 -9.44 18.80
C SER A 43 1.32 -8.60 19.09
N SER A 44 2.09 -8.99 20.10
CA SER A 44 3.36 -8.39 20.49
C SER A 44 4.48 -8.57 19.43
N GLU A 45 4.26 -9.45 18.44
CA GLU A 45 5.20 -9.65 17.34
C GLU A 45 5.05 -8.60 16.23
N PHE A 46 3.98 -7.78 16.22
CA PHE A 46 3.65 -6.85 15.15
C PHE A 46 3.68 -5.39 15.59
N LEU A 47 4.09 -4.54 14.65
CA LEU A 47 3.91 -3.10 14.69
C LEU A 47 2.69 -2.74 13.85
N PHE A 48 1.75 -2.00 14.42
CA PHE A 48 0.52 -1.59 13.76
C PHE A 48 0.61 -0.12 13.35
N GLU A 49 0.40 0.15 12.07
CA GLU A 49 0.46 1.48 11.48
C GLU A 49 -0.88 1.83 10.82
N LEU A 50 -1.17 3.12 10.69
CA LEU A 50 -2.31 3.57 9.88
C LEU A 50 -2.11 3.09 8.43
N LYS A 51 -3.16 2.54 7.82
CA LYS A 51 -3.20 2.30 6.38
C LYS A 51 -3.52 3.62 5.67
N TRP A 52 -2.51 4.16 5.01
CA TRP A 52 -2.61 5.42 4.29
C TRP A 52 -3.38 5.24 2.98
N ASP A 53 -4.38 6.07 2.74
CA ASP A 53 -5.20 6.07 1.51
C ASP A 53 -4.53 6.98 0.47
N GLY A 54 -3.56 6.44 -0.28
CA GLY A 54 -2.69 7.21 -1.17
C GLY A 54 -2.11 6.42 -2.33
N LEU A 55 -0.94 6.86 -2.79
CA LEU A 55 -0.17 6.24 -3.86
C LEU A 55 1.19 5.78 -3.32
N ARG A 56 1.45 4.47 -3.37
CA ARG A 56 2.73 3.90 -2.93
C ARG A 56 3.89 4.40 -3.75
N ALA A 57 4.94 4.85 -3.07
CA ALA A 57 6.12 5.35 -3.74
C ALA A 57 7.42 4.97 -3.02
N ILE A 58 8.46 4.69 -3.82
CA ILE A 58 9.85 4.59 -3.36
C ILE A 58 10.53 5.93 -3.63
N ALA A 59 11.04 6.55 -2.58
CA ALA A 59 11.83 7.77 -2.67
C ALA A 59 13.32 7.46 -2.46
N SER A 60 14.18 7.98 -3.32
CA SER A 60 15.63 7.83 -3.18
C SER A 60 16.34 9.14 -3.47
N ARG A 61 17.55 9.31 -2.92
CA ARG A 61 18.45 10.40 -3.28
C ARG A 61 19.84 9.86 -3.51
N ASP A 62 20.39 10.22 -4.67
CA ASP A 62 21.73 9.83 -5.09
C ASP A 62 22.34 10.96 -5.92
N GLU A 63 23.61 11.31 -5.64
CA GLU A 63 24.33 12.42 -6.30
C GLU A 63 23.51 13.74 -6.31
N GLY A 64 22.82 14.01 -5.20
CA GLY A 64 22.00 15.21 -5.03
C GLY A 64 20.64 15.16 -5.75
N VAL A 65 20.34 14.10 -6.52
CA VAL A 65 19.09 13.95 -7.29
C VAL A 65 18.08 13.11 -6.52
N VAL A 66 16.89 13.69 -6.29
CA VAL A 66 15.75 12.96 -5.74
C VAL A 66 15.02 12.22 -6.86
N ARG A 67 14.71 10.95 -6.63
CA ARG A 67 13.84 10.14 -7.49
C ARG A 67 12.65 9.67 -6.67
N LEU A 68 11.48 9.67 -7.29
CA LEU A 68 10.23 9.22 -6.69
C LEU A 68 9.50 8.34 -7.68
N THR A 69 9.40 7.03 -7.40
CA THR A 69 8.83 6.06 -8.33
C THR A 69 7.64 5.34 -7.71
N ASP A 70 6.61 5.08 -8.54
CA ASP A 70 5.48 4.25 -8.14
C ASP A 70 5.89 2.76 -8.03
N ARG A 71 4.95 1.91 -7.63
CA ARG A 71 5.17 0.46 -7.47
C ARG A 71 5.53 -0.26 -8.79
N ASN A 72 5.35 0.38 -9.93
CA ASN A 72 5.68 -0.15 -11.26
C ASN A 72 7.00 0.42 -11.80
N GLY A 73 7.65 1.31 -11.05
CA GLY A 73 8.87 2.01 -11.46
C GLY A 73 8.62 3.27 -12.29
N GLY A 74 7.37 3.72 -12.43
CA GLY A 74 7.01 4.97 -13.10
C GLY A 74 7.47 6.20 -12.31
N ASP A 75 8.03 7.20 -12.98
CA ASP A 75 8.45 8.46 -12.34
C ASP A 75 7.23 9.32 -11.99
N LEU A 76 7.13 9.69 -10.71
CA LEU A 76 6.02 10.48 -10.16
C LEU A 76 6.33 11.99 -10.11
N LEU A 77 7.57 12.41 -10.22
CA LEU A 77 7.94 13.83 -10.11
C LEU A 77 7.33 14.73 -11.19
N PRO A 78 7.14 14.29 -12.44
CA PRO A 78 6.44 15.09 -13.44
C PRO A 78 4.98 15.40 -13.08
N LEU A 79 4.34 14.49 -12.32
CA LEU A 79 2.95 14.62 -11.86
C LEU A 79 2.86 15.39 -10.54
N LEU A 80 3.89 15.29 -9.69
CA LEU A 80 3.96 15.84 -8.33
C LEU A 80 5.25 16.64 -8.12
N PRO A 81 5.45 17.74 -8.88
CA PRO A 81 6.71 18.51 -8.83
C PRO A 81 6.98 19.14 -7.46
N GLU A 82 5.97 19.27 -6.59
CA GLU A 82 6.14 19.73 -5.21
C GLU A 82 7.03 18.81 -4.37
N LEU A 83 7.11 17.51 -4.75
CA LEU A 83 7.93 16.51 -4.07
C LEU A 83 9.37 16.40 -4.63
N ALA A 84 9.74 17.19 -5.63
CA ALA A 84 11.08 17.17 -6.20
C ALA A 84 12.20 17.59 -5.21
N ARG A 85 11.83 18.21 -4.10
CA ARG A 85 12.76 18.66 -3.05
C ARG A 85 12.54 17.93 -1.72
N LEU A 86 12.05 16.66 -1.78
CA LEU A 86 11.94 15.85 -0.58
C LEU A 86 13.29 15.80 0.15
N PRO A 87 13.32 15.99 1.48
CA PRO A 87 14.54 15.96 2.28
C PRO A 87 15.02 14.52 2.54
N VAL A 88 15.05 13.69 1.50
CA VAL A 88 15.62 12.35 1.57
C VAL A 88 17.12 12.49 1.78
N PRO A 89 17.74 11.80 2.76
CA PRO A 89 19.19 11.82 2.95
C PRO A 89 19.94 11.28 1.73
N GLU A 90 21.15 11.77 1.50
CA GLU A 90 22.03 11.26 0.45
C GLU A 90 22.34 9.78 0.66
N GLY A 91 22.28 8.97 -0.39
CA GLY A 91 22.50 7.53 -0.29
C GLY A 91 21.39 6.77 0.42
N ALA A 92 20.18 7.36 0.58
CA ALA A 92 19.05 6.71 1.22
C ALA A 92 17.96 6.29 0.21
N VAL A 93 17.25 5.21 0.56
CA VAL A 93 16.02 4.75 -0.11
C VAL A 93 14.95 4.55 0.96
N LEU A 94 13.84 5.21 0.78
CA LEU A 94 12.67 5.17 1.65
C LEU A 94 11.52 4.48 0.93
N ASP A 95 10.73 3.73 1.67
CA ASP A 95 9.43 3.22 1.23
C ASP A 95 8.32 3.99 1.95
N GLY A 96 7.32 4.41 1.19
CA GLY A 96 6.29 5.30 1.73
C GLY A 96 5.04 5.38 0.88
N GLU A 97 4.14 6.25 1.31
CA GLU A 97 2.88 6.56 0.63
C GLU A 97 2.79 8.05 0.37
N ILE A 98 2.38 8.45 -0.84
CA ILE A 98 2.03 9.84 -1.15
C ILE A 98 0.56 10.02 -0.86
N VAL A 99 0.24 10.97 0.01
CA VAL A 99 -1.13 11.27 0.41
C VAL A 99 -1.48 12.73 0.15
N VAL A 100 -2.76 12.99 -0.03
CA VAL A 100 -3.37 14.32 0.06
C VAL A 100 -4.45 14.26 1.11
N CYS A 101 -4.37 15.13 2.10
CA CYS A 101 -5.34 15.15 3.19
C CYS A 101 -6.52 16.09 2.91
N ASP A 102 -7.67 15.79 3.48
CA ASP A 102 -8.83 16.68 3.51
C ASP A 102 -8.65 17.79 4.58
N SER A 103 -9.63 18.68 4.71
CA SER A 103 -9.61 19.78 5.70
C SER A 103 -9.62 19.30 7.16
N ARG A 104 -9.84 18.02 7.42
CA ARG A 104 -9.77 17.38 8.74
C ARG A 104 -8.47 16.63 8.97
N GLY A 105 -7.52 16.69 8.02
CA GLY A 105 -6.25 15.98 8.08
C GLY A 105 -6.36 14.48 7.72
N ARG A 106 -7.47 14.02 7.14
CA ARG A 106 -7.65 12.62 6.76
C ARG A 106 -7.12 12.39 5.34
N PRO A 107 -6.27 11.37 5.12
CA PRO A 107 -5.82 11.01 3.79
C PRO A 107 -7.00 10.62 2.90
N SER A 108 -6.94 10.98 1.61
CA SER A 108 -8.00 10.69 0.64
C SER A 108 -7.39 10.43 -0.73
N TYR A 109 -7.56 9.20 -1.22
CA TYR A 109 -7.17 8.83 -2.57
C TYR A 109 -7.89 9.65 -3.64
N ASP A 110 -9.17 10.00 -3.43
CA ASP A 110 -9.95 10.80 -4.38
C ASP A 110 -9.34 12.21 -4.59
N LEU A 111 -8.85 12.83 -3.52
CA LEU A 111 -8.15 14.12 -3.61
C LEU A 111 -6.82 14.00 -4.35
N LEU A 112 -6.07 12.94 -4.09
CA LEU A 112 -4.82 12.63 -4.78
C LEU A 112 -5.10 12.32 -6.27
N ALA A 113 -6.05 11.46 -6.59
CA ALA A 113 -6.41 11.08 -7.95
C ALA A 113 -6.90 12.30 -8.77
N GLY A 114 -7.70 13.17 -8.15
CA GLY A 114 -8.12 14.45 -8.75
C GLY A 114 -6.96 15.38 -9.08
N ARG A 115 -5.86 15.29 -8.33
CA ARG A 115 -4.64 16.08 -8.56
C ARG A 115 -3.78 15.50 -9.68
N LEU A 116 -3.78 14.19 -9.87
CA LEU A 116 -3.01 13.48 -10.89
C LEU A 116 -3.71 13.45 -12.26
N GLY A 117 -5.00 13.80 -12.32
CA GLY A 117 -5.80 13.76 -13.53
C GLY A 117 -5.47 14.88 -14.53
N PRO A 118 -5.92 14.77 -15.79
CA PRO A 118 -5.63 15.73 -16.87
C PRO A 118 -6.20 17.14 -16.65
N LYS A 119 -7.15 17.29 -15.73
CA LYS A 119 -7.69 18.56 -15.24
C LYS A 119 -7.25 18.84 -13.82
N ALA A 120 -5.99 18.54 -13.52
CA ALA A 120 -5.41 18.65 -12.17
C ALA A 120 -5.87 19.92 -11.45
N ALA A 121 -6.86 19.76 -10.58
CA ALA A 121 -7.30 20.83 -9.71
C ALA A 121 -6.40 20.79 -8.46
N ARG A 122 -5.45 21.71 -8.36
CA ARG A 122 -4.63 21.90 -7.16
C ARG A 122 -5.49 22.49 -6.02
N ARG A 123 -6.50 21.71 -5.61
CA ARG A 123 -7.39 22.04 -4.50
C ARG A 123 -6.93 21.30 -3.25
N GLY A 124 -7.04 21.95 -2.09
CA GLY A 124 -6.70 21.35 -0.81
C GLY A 124 -5.22 21.47 -0.44
N PHE A 125 -4.80 20.65 0.49
CA PHE A 125 -3.41 20.58 0.95
C PHE A 125 -2.49 20.01 -0.15
N GLY A 126 -1.19 20.33 -0.06
CA GLY A 126 -0.18 19.74 -0.94
C GLY A 126 -0.01 18.24 -0.71
N PRO A 127 0.63 17.52 -1.64
CA PRO A 127 0.97 16.12 -1.42
C PRO A 127 2.06 16.01 -0.34
N THR A 128 1.89 15.03 0.55
CA THR A 128 2.86 14.67 1.60
C THR A 128 3.33 13.24 1.36
N TYR A 129 4.63 13.02 1.42
CA TYR A 129 5.23 11.70 1.40
C TYR A 129 5.36 11.16 2.82
N VAL A 130 4.63 10.12 3.14
CA VAL A 130 4.65 9.44 4.45
C VAL A 130 5.61 8.28 4.38
N ALA A 131 6.82 8.47 4.91
CA ALA A 131 7.87 7.45 4.92
C ALA A 131 7.65 6.48 6.09
N PHE A 132 7.47 5.20 5.83
CA PHE A 132 7.23 4.20 6.87
C PHE A 132 8.26 3.06 6.88
N ASP A 133 9.22 3.02 5.95
CA ASP A 133 10.36 2.10 6.00
C ASP A 133 11.63 2.73 5.41
N LEU A 134 12.79 2.27 5.89
CA LEU A 134 14.12 2.70 5.45
C LEU A 134 14.87 1.49 4.90
N LEU A 135 15.14 1.51 3.59
CA LEU A 135 15.70 0.37 2.86
C LEU A 135 17.19 0.47 2.63
N TYR A 136 17.69 1.71 2.46
CA TYR A 136 19.11 2.05 2.34
C TYR A 136 19.40 3.31 3.13
N LEU A 137 20.61 3.38 3.70
CA LEU A 137 21.15 4.58 4.35
C LEU A 137 22.65 4.65 4.09
N ASP A 138 23.17 5.82 3.71
CA ASP A 138 24.58 6.03 3.37
C ASP A 138 25.11 5.00 2.34
N HIS A 139 24.29 4.65 1.33
CA HIS A 139 24.56 3.63 0.32
C HIS A 139 24.70 2.20 0.89
N ARG A 140 24.16 1.93 2.08
CA ARG A 140 24.19 0.61 2.72
C ARG A 140 22.79 0.02 2.76
N ALA A 141 22.66 -1.24 2.32
CA ALA A 141 21.41 -1.96 2.33
C ALA A 141 20.98 -2.31 3.76
N LEU A 142 19.71 -2.04 4.07
CA LEU A 142 19.07 -2.40 5.33
C LEU A 142 17.99 -3.49 5.14
N LEU A 143 17.77 -3.95 3.92
CA LEU A 143 16.70 -4.88 3.55
C LEU A 143 16.68 -6.16 4.41
N ALA A 144 17.85 -6.72 4.75
CA ALA A 144 17.97 -7.91 5.58
C ALA A 144 17.81 -7.64 7.09
N ARG A 145 17.74 -6.36 7.51
CA ARG A 145 17.57 -6.00 8.92
C ARG A 145 16.12 -6.16 9.36
N PRO A 146 15.85 -6.50 10.63
CA PRO A 146 14.51 -6.50 11.18
C PRO A 146 13.78 -5.16 10.96
N LEU A 147 12.47 -5.20 10.71
CA LEU A 147 11.65 -3.99 10.56
C LEU A 147 11.81 -3.03 11.73
N ALA A 148 11.79 -3.54 12.98
CA ALA A 148 11.95 -2.71 14.18
C ALA A 148 13.26 -1.90 14.15
N GLU A 149 14.38 -2.48 13.65
CA GLU A 149 15.64 -1.75 13.49
C GLU A 149 15.54 -0.69 12.39
N ARG A 150 14.94 -1.03 11.24
CA ARG A 150 14.74 -0.08 10.12
C ARG A 150 13.87 1.10 10.54
N ARG A 151 12.78 0.84 11.29
CA ARG A 151 11.88 1.88 11.84
C ARG A 151 12.58 2.79 12.85
N ARG A 152 13.38 2.22 13.75
CA ARG A 152 14.18 3.02 14.70
C ARG A 152 15.14 3.95 13.97
N ARG A 153 15.90 3.44 12.99
CA ARG A 153 16.81 4.26 12.17
C ARG A 153 16.08 5.31 11.35
N LEU A 154 14.89 5.00 10.81
CA LEU A 154 14.04 5.96 10.10
C LEU A 154 13.62 7.12 11.03
N ALA A 155 13.23 6.81 12.26
CA ALA A 155 12.84 7.81 13.26
C ALA A 155 14.04 8.73 13.65
N GLU A 156 15.26 8.19 13.71
CA GLU A 156 16.49 8.94 13.99
C GLU A 156 16.84 9.98 12.91
N LEU A 157 16.32 9.81 11.67
CA LEU A 157 16.53 10.79 10.59
C LEU A 157 15.74 12.09 10.81
N ASP A 158 14.79 12.11 11.73
CA ASP A 158 13.95 13.27 12.09
C ASP A 158 13.32 13.98 10.88
N LEU A 159 12.83 13.19 9.92
CA LEU A 159 12.23 13.70 8.69
C LEU A 159 10.88 14.34 9.00
N ARG A 160 10.83 15.66 9.00
CA ARG A 160 9.64 16.46 9.29
C ARG A 160 9.48 17.59 8.29
N GLY A 161 8.24 17.91 7.95
CA GLY A 161 7.93 19.05 7.10
C GLY A 161 6.63 18.87 6.34
N ARG A 162 6.26 19.88 5.57
CA ARG A 162 4.99 19.89 4.81
C ARG A 162 4.92 18.86 3.70
N THR A 163 6.06 18.35 3.24
CA THR A 163 6.14 17.40 2.12
C THR A 163 6.56 16.00 2.55
N ILE A 164 7.02 15.82 3.78
CA ILE A 164 7.47 14.53 4.31
C ILE A 164 7.16 14.39 5.79
N GLY A 165 6.85 13.16 6.20
CA GLY A 165 6.73 12.81 7.61
C GLY A 165 6.92 11.31 7.83
N VAL A 166 7.24 10.94 9.08
CA VAL A 166 7.36 9.56 9.53
C VAL A 166 6.21 9.27 10.50
N PRO A 167 5.30 8.33 10.16
CA PRO A 167 4.15 8.04 11.02
C PRO A 167 4.58 7.31 12.28
N ALA A 168 3.82 7.48 13.35
CA ALA A 168 3.93 6.64 14.53
C ALA A 168 3.38 5.23 14.26
N HIS A 169 3.73 4.28 15.11
CA HIS A 169 3.18 2.93 15.12
C HIS A 169 2.79 2.54 16.55
N LEU A 170 1.85 1.60 16.65
CA LEU A 170 1.43 0.99 17.90
C LEU A 170 2.02 -0.42 17.98
N GLU A 171 2.49 -0.82 19.14
CA GLU A 171 2.91 -2.18 19.43
C GLU A 171 1.74 -2.95 20.07
N ALA A 172 1.57 -4.19 19.69
CA ALA A 172 0.66 -5.19 20.26
C ALA A 172 -0.85 -5.01 19.97
N ASP A 173 -1.42 -3.80 20.06
CA ASP A 173 -2.87 -3.59 20.15
C ASP A 173 -3.52 -3.20 18.80
N GLY A 174 -3.65 -4.16 17.89
CA GLY A 174 -4.21 -3.91 16.56
C GLY A 174 -5.74 -3.74 16.55
N GLU A 175 -6.48 -4.55 17.33
CA GLU A 175 -7.95 -4.45 17.42
C GLU A 175 -8.40 -3.09 17.94
N PRO A 176 -7.93 -2.61 19.14
CA PRO A 176 -8.28 -1.27 19.61
C PRO A 176 -7.83 -0.15 18.68
N PHE A 177 -6.73 -0.37 17.93
CA PHE A 177 -6.27 0.62 16.96
C PHE A 177 -7.20 0.71 15.76
N LEU A 178 -7.69 -0.43 15.25
CA LEU A 178 -8.67 -0.44 14.15
C LEU A 178 -9.99 0.21 14.56
N ASP A 179 -10.45 0.01 15.80
CA ASP A 179 -11.65 0.66 16.32
C ASP A 179 -11.51 2.19 16.29
N VAL A 180 -10.39 2.72 16.78
CA VAL A 180 -10.11 4.17 16.72
C VAL A 180 -10.01 4.66 15.28
N VAL A 181 -9.33 3.92 14.40
CA VAL A 181 -9.22 4.26 12.97
C VAL A 181 -10.60 4.32 12.32
N SER A 182 -11.51 3.39 12.69
CA SER A 182 -12.90 3.39 12.24
C SER A 182 -13.69 4.61 12.71
N GLU A 183 -13.56 5.00 13.98
CA GLU A 183 -14.20 6.21 14.54
C GLU A 183 -13.80 7.48 13.77
N TYR A 184 -12.55 7.55 13.30
CA TYR A 184 -12.06 8.68 12.49
C TYR A 184 -12.43 8.58 11.00
N GLY A 185 -13.13 7.52 10.58
CA GLY A 185 -13.55 7.30 9.20
C GLY A 185 -12.38 7.07 8.25
N LEU A 186 -11.34 6.38 8.72
CA LEU A 186 -10.14 6.05 7.95
C LEU A 186 -10.21 4.63 7.40
N GLU A 187 -9.30 4.27 6.51
CA GLU A 187 -9.37 3.04 5.71
C GLU A 187 -9.13 1.76 6.52
N GLY A 188 -8.15 1.78 7.41
CA GLY A 188 -7.71 0.60 8.13
C GLY A 188 -6.31 0.74 8.73
N ILE A 189 -5.71 -0.38 9.06
CA ILE A 189 -4.36 -0.48 9.61
C ILE A 189 -3.52 -1.48 8.81
N VAL A 190 -2.19 -1.38 8.94
CA VAL A 190 -1.24 -2.38 8.45
C VAL A 190 -0.44 -2.91 9.63
N ALA A 191 -0.56 -4.20 9.87
CA ALA A 191 0.27 -4.94 10.82
C ALA A 191 1.54 -5.41 10.12
N LYS A 192 2.71 -5.10 10.66
CA LYS A 192 4.01 -5.47 10.10
C LYS A 192 4.81 -6.23 11.15
N ARG A 193 5.25 -7.45 10.84
CA ARG A 193 6.06 -8.26 11.78
C ARG A 193 7.36 -7.54 12.10
N ALA A 194 7.60 -7.28 13.38
CA ALA A 194 8.73 -6.49 13.87
C ALA A 194 10.11 -7.07 13.48
N THR A 195 10.20 -8.40 13.38
CA THR A 195 11.44 -9.12 13.03
C THR A 195 11.61 -9.34 11.52
N SER A 196 10.64 -8.95 10.68
CA SER A 196 10.68 -9.25 9.25
C SER A 196 11.77 -8.51 8.50
N PRO A 197 12.45 -9.17 7.54
CA PRO A 197 13.24 -8.49 6.52
C PRO A 197 12.32 -7.76 5.55
N TYR A 198 12.88 -6.89 4.72
CA TYR A 198 12.19 -6.31 3.58
C TYR A 198 12.45 -7.14 2.33
N LEU A 199 11.40 -7.67 1.71
CA LEU A 199 11.48 -8.52 0.52
C LEU A 199 10.91 -7.78 -0.69
N PRO A 200 11.75 -7.12 -1.52
CA PRO A 200 11.29 -6.32 -2.64
C PRO A 200 10.36 -7.09 -3.59
N GLY A 201 9.22 -6.49 -3.92
CA GLY A 201 8.21 -7.06 -4.81
C GLY A 201 7.41 -8.24 -4.24
N ALA A 202 7.82 -8.79 -3.09
CA ALA A 202 7.12 -9.92 -2.49
C ALA A 202 5.80 -9.49 -1.82
N ARG A 203 4.88 -10.45 -1.73
CA ARG A 203 3.64 -10.36 -0.97
C ARG A 203 3.65 -11.49 0.06
N THR A 204 3.85 -11.15 1.32
CA THR A 204 4.05 -12.11 2.41
C THR A 204 3.11 -11.85 3.57
N ALA A 205 2.94 -12.85 4.45
CA ALA A 205 2.20 -12.70 5.70
C ALA A 205 2.97 -11.92 6.78
N ASP A 206 4.19 -11.45 6.51
CA ASP A 206 4.91 -10.56 7.42
C ASP A 206 4.29 -9.16 7.47
N TRP A 207 3.59 -8.76 6.42
CA TRP A 207 2.79 -7.55 6.38
C TRP A 207 1.34 -7.91 6.09
N LEU A 208 0.42 -7.43 6.94
CA LEU A 208 -1.00 -7.74 6.88
C LEU A 208 -1.81 -6.45 6.91
N GLU A 209 -2.79 -6.32 6.02
CA GLU A 209 -3.72 -5.19 6.03
C GLU A 209 -5.06 -5.61 6.64
N CYS A 210 -5.55 -4.79 7.58
CA CYS A 210 -6.86 -4.94 8.19
C CYS A 210 -7.70 -3.71 7.84
N HIS A 211 -8.77 -3.91 7.11
CA HIS A 211 -9.65 -2.84 6.65
C HIS A 211 -10.82 -2.64 7.62
N VAL A 212 -11.24 -1.38 7.82
CA VAL A 212 -12.50 -1.04 8.52
C VAL A 212 -13.69 -1.56 7.70
N THR A 213 -13.67 -1.34 6.38
CA THR A 213 -14.63 -1.93 5.44
C THR A 213 -13.85 -2.78 4.46
N PRO A 214 -14.21 -4.05 4.24
CA PRO A 214 -13.50 -4.89 3.29
C PRO A 214 -13.39 -4.23 1.91
N ARG A 215 -12.21 -4.30 1.31
CA ARG A 215 -11.91 -3.79 -0.03
C ARG A 215 -11.28 -4.86 -0.87
N ALA A 216 -11.52 -4.79 -2.18
CA ALA A 216 -10.87 -5.66 -3.14
C ALA A 216 -10.41 -4.86 -4.37
N ASP A 217 -9.22 -5.23 -4.89
CA ASP A 217 -8.81 -4.85 -6.23
C ASP A 217 -9.48 -5.84 -7.21
N VAL A 218 -10.17 -5.30 -8.20
CA VAL A 218 -10.89 -6.09 -9.19
C VAL A 218 -10.57 -5.63 -10.60
N VAL A 219 -10.59 -6.55 -11.54
CA VAL A 219 -10.57 -6.25 -12.97
C VAL A 219 -11.95 -5.74 -13.38
N LEU A 220 -12.01 -4.59 -14.01
CA LEU A 220 -13.23 -4.05 -14.57
C LEU A 220 -13.53 -4.77 -15.90
N GLY A 221 -14.46 -5.72 -15.86
CA GLY A 221 -14.79 -6.60 -17.00
C GLY A 221 -15.97 -6.16 -17.84
N GLY A 222 -16.81 -5.25 -17.32
CA GLY A 222 -17.96 -4.70 -18.04
C GLY A 222 -18.72 -3.66 -17.25
N LEU A 223 -19.61 -2.96 -17.96
CA LEU A 223 -20.56 -2.01 -17.40
C LEU A 223 -21.96 -2.33 -17.90
N GLU A 224 -22.93 -2.19 -17.01
CA GLU A 224 -24.36 -2.30 -17.32
C GLU A 224 -25.06 -1.02 -16.90
N GLU A 225 -25.92 -0.50 -17.77
CA GLU A 225 -26.79 0.59 -17.41
C GLU A 225 -28.05 0.05 -16.73
N VAL A 226 -28.41 0.62 -15.59
CA VAL A 226 -29.65 0.25 -14.86
C VAL A 226 -30.77 1.11 -15.39
N GLU A 227 -31.69 0.51 -16.19
CA GLU A 227 -32.76 1.18 -16.97
C GLU A 227 -33.61 2.19 -16.19
N THR A 228 -33.73 2.05 -14.88
CA THR A 228 -34.67 2.86 -14.07
C THR A 228 -34.03 4.07 -13.38
N SER A 229 -32.68 4.18 -13.36
CA SER A 229 -32.00 5.18 -12.50
C SER A 229 -30.83 5.93 -13.14
N GLY A 230 -30.43 5.61 -14.38
CA GLY A 230 -29.23 6.18 -15.01
C GLY A 230 -27.96 5.87 -14.21
N THR A 231 -27.98 4.85 -13.35
CA THR A 231 -26.84 4.37 -12.57
C THR A 231 -26.13 3.27 -13.35
N LEU A 232 -24.82 3.19 -13.17
CA LEU A 232 -24.02 2.12 -13.74
C LEU A 232 -23.77 1.02 -12.70
N ARG A 233 -23.74 -0.20 -13.20
CA ARG A 233 -23.28 -1.37 -12.48
C ARG A 233 -22.00 -1.87 -13.14
N MET A 234 -20.98 -2.14 -12.35
CA MET A 234 -19.68 -2.61 -12.80
C MET A 234 -19.58 -4.12 -12.60
N LEU A 235 -19.22 -4.87 -13.64
CA LEU A 235 -18.94 -6.30 -13.57
C LEU A 235 -17.50 -6.48 -13.13
N CYS A 236 -17.30 -7.12 -11.98
CA CYS A 236 -16.04 -7.25 -11.28
C CYS A 236 -15.45 -8.63 -11.48
N GLY A 237 -14.18 -8.71 -11.87
CA GLY A 237 -13.45 -9.95 -12.02
C GLY A 237 -12.20 -10.04 -11.14
N GLN A 238 -11.84 -11.27 -10.78
CA GLN A 238 -10.55 -11.61 -10.21
C GLN A 238 -9.97 -12.83 -10.91
N TYR A 239 -8.64 -12.94 -10.94
CA TYR A 239 -7.99 -14.11 -11.51
C TYR A 239 -7.97 -15.26 -10.49
N ALA A 240 -8.36 -16.45 -10.96
CA ALA A 240 -8.32 -17.67 -10.18
C ALA A 240 -6.95 -18.36 -10.22
N ASP A 241 -6.06 -17.91 -11.12
CA ASP A 241 -4.74 -18.50 -11.33
C ASP A 241 -3.63 -17.43 -11.42
N ASP A 242 -2.40 -17.85 -11.16
CA ASP A 242 -1.22 -16.99 -11.16
C ASP A 242 -0.82 -16.50 -12.55
N GLU A 243 -1.23 -17.21 -13.60
CA GLU A 243 -0.87 -16.91 -14.98
C GLU A 243 -1.84 -15.94 -15.66
N GLN A 244 -2.85 -15.45 -14.92
CA GLN A 244 -3.89 -14.53 -15.39
C GLN A 244 -4.66 -15.04 -16.62
N ARG A 245 -4.88 -16.34 -16.70
CA ARG A 245 -5.61 -16.95 -17.82
C ARG A 245 -7.11 -17.05 -17.55
N THR A 246 -7.49 -17.23 -16.29
CA THR A 246 -8.87 -17.49 -15.88
C THR A 246 -9.42 -16.33 -15.08
N LEU A 247 -10.05 -15.38 -15.78
CA LEU A 247 -10.77 -14.28 -15.12
C LEU A 247 -12.18 -14.77 -14.72
N VAL A 248 -12.45 -14.83 -13.42
CA VAL A 248 -13.73 -15.22 -12.86
C VAL A 248 -14.51 -13.99 -12.45
N MET A 249 -15.81 -13.96 -12.73
CA MET A 249 -16.68 -12.92 -12.18
C MET A 249 -16.90 -13.17 -10.71
N VAL A 250 -16.52 -12.20 -9.86
CA VAL A 250 -16.66 -12.27 -8.40
C VAL A 250 -17.85 -11.47 -7.86
N GLY A 251 -18.50 -10.70 -8.71
CA GLY A 251 -19.71 -9.95 -8.36
C GLY A 251 -19.92 -8.70 -9.19
N GLU A 252 -20.90 -7.92 -8.78
CA GLU A 252 -21.25 -6.63 -9.37
C GLU A 252 -21.01 -5.53 -8.34
N ALA A 253 -20.49 -4.37 -8.77
CA ALA A 253 -20.36 -3.20 -7.90
C ALA A 253 -21.23 -2.05 -8.40
N TYR A 254 -21.94 -1.43 -7.48
CA TYR A 254 -22.70 -0.22 -7.75
C TYR A 254 -21.77 0.97 -7.98
N VAL A 255 -21.98 1.70 -9.08
CA VAL A 255 -21.23 2.93 -9.38
C VAL A 255 -22.04 4.14 -8.92
N PRO A 256 -21.51 4.99 -8.00
CA PRO A 256 -22.19 6.20 -7.59
C PRO A 256 -22.56 7.10 -8.79
N SER A 257 -23.75 7.69 -8.78
CA SER A 257 -24.28 8.45 -9.92
C SER A 257 -23.39 9.61 -10.37
N TYR A 258 -22.68 10.26 -9.43
CA TYR A 258 -21.75 11.35 -9.73
C TYR A 258 -20.48 10.87 -10.46
N LEU A 259 -20.14 9.57 -10.41
CA LEU A 259 -19.02 8.94 -11.11
C LEU A 259 -19.44 8.22 -12.40
N ALA A 260 -20.74 7.92 -12.57
CA ALA A 260 -21.22 7.07 -13.64
C ALA A 260 -20.79 7.57 -15.04
N ARG A 261 -21.04 8.84 -15.34
CA ARG A 261 -20.67 9.44 -16.64
C ARG A 261 -19.16 9.45 -16.86
N TRP A 262 -18.40 9.80 -15.81
CA TRP A 262 -16.95 9.81 -15.90
C TRP A 262 -16.38 8.41 -16.17
N LEU A 263 -16.88 7.39 -15.44
CA LEU A 263 -16.43 6.00 -15.62
C LEU A 263 -16.83 5.46 -17.00
N ASP A 264 -18.04 5.79 -17.48
CA ASP A 264 -18.48 5.44 -18.82
C ASP A 264 -17.52 6.00 -19.90
N ASP A 265 -17.22 7.29 -19.83
CA ASP A 265 -16.31 7.96 -20.75
C ASP A 265 -14.88 7.38 -20.67
N ALA A 266 -14.34 7.16 -19.47
CA ALA A 266 -12.99 6.63 -19.23
C ALA A 266 -12.82 5.19 -19.76
N THR A 267 -13.88 4.43 -19.87
CA THR A 267 -13.84 3.01 -20.26
C THR A 267 -14.15 2.75 -21.72
N ARG A 268 -14.64 3.74 -22.48
CA ARG A 268 -15.06 3.56 -23.90
C ARG A 268 -13.99 2.98 -24.82
N ALA A 269 -12.73 3.38 -24.64
CA ALA A 269 -11.60 2.90 -25.43
C ALA A 269 -11.30 1.40 -25.19
N PHE A 270 -11.85 0.81 -24.14
CA PHE A 270 -11.64 -0.57 -23.74
C PHE A 270 -12.82 -1.49 -24.08
N ALA A 271 -13.86 -0.98 -24.76
CA ALA A 271 -15.02 -1.78 -25.16
C ALA A 271 -14.61 -3.06 -25.92
N SER A 272 -15.35 -4.13 -25.69
CA SER A 272 -15.14 -5.44 -26.29
C SER A 272 -16.50 -6.08 -26.64
N ASP A 273 -16.53 -6.76 -27.79
CA ASP A 273 -17.71 -7.54 -28.22
C ASP A 273 -17.81 -8.90 -27.52
N THR A 274 -16.76 -9.30 -26.79
CA THR A 274 -16.69 -10.59 -26.10
C THR A 274 -16.52 -10.40 -24.61
N SER A 275 -17.15 -11.29 -23.82
CA SER A 275 -16.96 -11.35 -22.37
C SER A 275 -15.49 -11.68 -22.03
N PRO A 276 -14.87 -10.94 -21.08
CA PRO A 276 -13.56 -11.28 -20.58
C PRO A 276 -13.59 -12.42 -19.54
N PHE A 277 -14.78 -12.79 -19.06
CA PHE A 277 -14.94 -13.79 -18.01
C PHE A 277 -14.96 -15.21 -18.58
N SER A 278 -14.32 -16.11 -17.87
CA SER A 278 -14.24 -17.53 -18.23
C SER A 278 -15.57 -18.27 -18.10
N THR A 279 -16.48 -17.77 -17.25
CA THR A 279 -17.79 -18.37 -17.05
C THR A 279 -18.84 -17.59 -17.87
N PRO A 280 -19.76 -18.29 -18.58
CA PRO A 280 -20.87 -17.63 -19.25
C PRO A 280 -21.73 -16.87 -18.23
N LEU A 281 -22.04 -15.61 -18.55
CA LEU A 281 -22.90 -14.76 -17.72
C LEU A 281 -24.29 -14.66 -18.35
N PRO A 282 -25.35 -14.58 -17.54
CA PRO A 282 -26.64 -14.15 -18.04
C PRO A 282 -26.52 -12.69 -18.45
N LEU A 283 -26.52 -12.45 -19.77
CA LEU A 283 -26.41 -11.10 -20.32
C LEU A 283 -27.71 -10.33 -20.06
N ARG A 284 -27.57 -9.13 -19.51
CA ARG A 284 -28.66 -8.15 -19.48
C ARG A 284 -28.58 -7.25 -20.72
N PRO A 285 -29.72 -6.80 -21.25
CA PRO A 285 -29.73 -5.79 -22.32
C PRO A 285 -28.87 -4.58 -21.90
N GLY A 286 -28.01 -4.10 -22.79
CA GLY A 286 -27.17 -2.94 -22.51
C GLY A 286 -25.82 -3.27 -21.82
N THR A 287 -25.50 -4.55 -21.57
CA THR A 287 -24.16 -4.94 -21.08
C THR A 287 -23.10 -4.57 -22.11
N ARG A 288 -22.12 -3.76 -21.70
CA ARG A 288 -20.92 -3.45 -22.46
C ARG A 288 -19.72 -4.10 -21.81
N PHE A 289 -19.18 -5.15 -22.43
CA PHE A 289 -17.95 -5.76 -21.97
C PHE A 289 -16.73 -4.87 -22.23
N LEU A 290 -15.71 -5.07 -21.42
CA LEU A 290 -14.45 -4.34 -21.50
C LEU A 290 -13.28 -5.32 -21.56
N ARG A 291 -12.28 -4.98 -22.36
CA ARG A 291 -11.00 -5.70 -22.33
C ARG A 291 -10.40 -5.58 -20.93
N PRO A 292 -9.86 -6.66 -20.34
CA PRO A 292 -9.33 -6.68 -18.98
C PRO A 292 -8.00 -5.90 -18.91
N LYS A 293 -8.09 -4.58 -18.78
CA LYS A 293 -6.95 -3.64 -18.74
C LYS A 293 -7.02 -2.66 -17.56
N LEU A 294 -8.19 -2.55 -16.94
CA LEU A 294 -8.42 -1.59 -15.88
C LEU A 294 -8.64 -2.31 -14.55
N VAL A 295 -7.98 -1.80 -13.52
CA VAL A 295 -8.16 -2.24 -12.14
C VAL A 295 -8.98 -1.20 -11.39
N ALA A 296 -9.97 -1.66 -10.64
CA ALA A 296 -10.82 -0.83 -9.80
C ALA A 296 -10.73 -1.28 -8.33
N ILE A 297 -10.89 -0.32 -7.43
CA ILE A 297 -11.06 -0.56 -6.00
C ILE A 297 -12.55 -0.61 -5.73
N VAL A 298 -13.02 -1.67 -5.06
CA VAL A 298 -14.39 -1.80 -4.58
C VAL A 298 -14.42 -2.02 -3.08
N GLU A 299 -15.39 -1.39 -2.40
CA GLU A 299 -15.79 -1.75 -1.04
C GLU A 299 -16.90 -2.77 -1.12
N HIS A 300 -16.91 -3.77 -0.26
CA HIS A 300 -17.91 -4.85 -0.32
C HIS A 300 -18.20 -5.46 1.07
N ALA A 301 -19.32 -6.15 1.16
CA ALA A 301 -19.70 -6.99 2.28
C ALA A 301 -19.80 -8.42 1.74
N GLY A 302 -18.74 -9.15 1.64
CA GLY A 302 -18.74 -10.50 1.08
C GLY A 302 -17.56 -11.31 1.56
N GLU A 303 -17.63 -12.60 1.30
CA GLU A 303 -16.55 -13.53 1.54
C GLU A 303 -15.56 -13.53 0.37
N ILE A 304 -14.48 -14.27 0.51
CA ILE A 304 -13.42 -14.40 -0.50
C ILE A 304 -13.99 -14.82 -1.85
N GLY A 305 -13.60 -14.10 -2.91
CA GLY A 305 -14.03 -14.41 -4.27
C GLY A 305 -15.52 -14.14 -4.54
N VAL A 306 -16.25 -13.55 -3.57
CA VAL A 306 -17.66 -13.18 -3.72
C VAL A 306 -17.89 -11.78 -3.18
N LEU A 307 -18.16 -10.83 -4.07
CA LEU A 307 -18.53 -9.48 -3.69
C LEU A 307 -20.02 -9.40 -3.41
N ARG A 308 -20.42 -8.91 -2.24
CA ARG A 308 -21.80 -8.58 -1.88
C ARG A 308 -21.89 -7.10 -1.58
N ASP A 309 -23.00 -6.47 -2.00
CA ASP A 309 -23.28 -5.05 -1.77
C ASP A 309 -22.10 -4.14 -2.16
N ALA A 310 -21.38 -4.56 -3.21
CA ALA A 310 -20.12 -3.91 -3.56
C ALA A 310 -20.37 -2.53 -4.18
N ARG A 311 -19.48 -1.59 -3.85
CA ARG A 311 -19.53 -0.21 -4.30
C ARG A 311 -18.20 0.19 -4.93
N PHE A 312 -18.22 0.72 -6.12
CA PHE A 312 -17.07 1.29 -6.79
C PHE A 312 -16.53 2.51 -6.02
N ARG A 313 -15.23 2.54 -5.79
CA ARG A 313 -14.54 3.65 -5.14
C ARG A 313 -13.71 4.45 -6.13
N ALA A 314 -12.80 3.81 -6.83
CA ALA A 314 -11.89 4.48 -7.77
C ALA A 314 -11.33 3.50 -8.80
N LEU A 315 -10.83 4.02 -9.93
CA LEU A 315 -9.85 3.29 -10.74
C LEU A 315 -8.48 3.37 -10.07
N ARG A 316 -7.79 2.26 -9.99
CA ARG A 316 -6.44 2.22 -9.42
C ARG A 316 -5.42 2.62 -10.47
N LEU A 317 -4.81 3.80 -10.30
CA LEU A 317 -3.88 4.41 -11.27
C LEU A 317 -2.62 3.56 -11.49
N ASP A 318 -2.12 2.92 -10.44
CA ASP A 318 -0.97 2.02 -10.45
C ASP A 318 -1.37 0.54 -10.43
N GLY A 319 -2.64 0.21 -10.77
CA GLY A 319 -3.20 -1.12 -10.71
C GLY A 319 -2.50 -2.11 -11.66
N ARG A 320 -2.15 -3.29 -11.13
CA ARG A 320 -1.69 -4.42 -11.94
C ARG A 320 -2.77 -5.49 -11.98
N LEU A 321 -3.05 -6.04 -13.15
CA LEU A 321 -3.97 -7.16 -13.28
C LEU A 321 -3.57 -8.36 -12.43
N ALA A 322 -2.26 -8.57 -12.26
CA ALA A 322 -1.70 -9.62 -11.42
C ALA A 322 -2.06 -9.51 -9.92
N ASP A 323 -2.49 -8.33 -9.48
CA ASP A 323 -2.87 -8.09 -8.08
C ASP A 323 -4.37 -8.38 -7.84
N CYS A 324 -5.16 -8.50 -8.90
CA CYS A 324 -6.59 -8.81 -8.84
C CYS A 324 -6.81 -10.33 -8.78
N ARG A 325 -6.53 -10.94 -7.63
CA ARG A 325 -6.62 -12.39 -7.42
C ARG A 325 -7.60 -12.74 -6.32
N ILE A 326 -8.15 -13.95 -6.43
CA ILE A 326 -8.86 -14.58 -5.34
C ILE A 326 -7.80 -15.14 -4.38
N GLU A 327 -7.59 -14.47 -3.25
CA GLU A 327 -6.63 -14.89 -2.22
C GLU A 327 -7.34 -15.10 -0.89
N GLU A 328 -7.05 -16.21 -0.22
CA GLU A 328 -7.54 -16.43 1.14
C GLU A 328 -6.86 -15.45 2.11
N PRO A 329 -7.62 -14.77 2.99
CA PRO A 329 -7.07 -13.93 4.04
C PRO A 329 -6.23 -14.75 5.00
N VAL A 330 -5.27 -14.08 5.64
CA VAL A 330 -4.42 -14.71 6.66
C VAL A 330 -5.13 -14.61 8.00
N GLU A 331 -5.29 -15.76 8.66
CA GLU A 331 -5.76 -15.82 10.04
C GLU A 331 -4.56 -15.73 10.99
N ILE A 332 -4.67 -14.90 11.99
CA ILE A 332 -3.70 -14.76 13.09
C ILE A 332 -4.47 -14.90 14.41
N GLU A 333 -3.92 -15.70 15.32
CA GLU A 333 -4.44 -15.79 16.69
C GLU A 333 -4.21 -14.45 17.41
N SER A 334 -5.27 -13.91 18.02
CA SER A 334 -5.23 -12.62 18.69
C SER A 334 -4.83 -12.78 20.15
N GLU A 335 -3.87 -11.98 20.60
CA GLU A 335 -3.49 -11.86 22.02
C GLU A 335 -4.51 -10.96 22.77
N PRO A 336 -4.59 -11.03 24.10
CA PRO A 336 -5.38 -10.07 24.88
C PRO A 336 -4.90 -8.64 24.67
N ALA A 337 -5.84 -7.68 24.55
CA ALA A 337 -5.49 -6.28 24.42
C ALA A 337 -4.80 -5.73 25.67
N SER A 338 -3.91 -4.75 25.48
CA SER A 338 -3.27 -4.00 26.56
C SER A 338 -4.32 -3.20 27.37
N PRO A 339 -4.12 -2.98 28.68
CA PRO A 339 -5.02 -2.15 29.49
C PRO A 339 -4.98 -0.64 29.17
N GLU A 340 -4.08 -0.19 28.30
CA GLU A 340 -3.93 1.24 27.95
C GLU A 340 -4.95 1.69 26.88
N THR A 341 -6.12 2.16 27.30
CA THR A 341 -7.24 2.52 26.40
C THR A 341 -7.00 3.72 25.50
N ASP A 342 -6.17 4.69 25.92
CA ASP A 342 -5.93 5.92 25.14
C ASP A 342 -4.74 5.87 24.17
N ARG A 343 -3.89 4.85 24.29
CA ARG A 343 -2.68 4.72 23.48
C ARG A 343 -2.96 4.64 21.97
N PRO A 344 -3.94 3.86 21.46
CA PRO A 344 -4.29 3.84 20.05
C PRO A 344 -4.66 5.21 19.49
N ARG A 345 -5.45 5.99 20.25
CA ARG A 345 -5.89 7.34 19.85
C ARG A 345 -4.73 8.32 19.77
N LEU A 346 -3.79 8.28 20.73
CA LEU A 346 -2.59 9.11 20.71
C LEU A 346 -1.70 8.81 19.51
N ILE A 347 -1.48 7.55 19.19
CA ILE A 347 -0.68 7.11 18.04
C ILE A 347 -1.33 7.56 16.73
N LEU A 348 -2.65 7.43 16.58
CA LEU A 348 -3.37 7.92 15.42
C LEU A 348 -3.21 9.44 15.25
N LEU A 349 -3.44 10.20 16.32
CA LEU A 349 -3.30 11.66 16.29
C LEU A 349 -1.86 12.10 16.00
N GLN A 350 -0.85 11.39 16.50
CA GLN A 350 0.55 11.64 16.15
C GLN A 350 0.81 11.40 14.66
N SER A 351 0.26 10.31 14.11
CA SER A 351 0.38 9.99 12.68
C SER A 351 -0.31 11.05 11.80
N LEU A 352 -1.50 11.51 12.15
CA LEU A 352 -2.25 12.50 11.39
C LEU A 352 -1.69 13.95 11.48
N ARG A 353 -0.79 14.24 12.44
CA ARG A 353 -0.17 15.57 12.60
C ARG A 353 1.05 15.81 11.72
N LEU A 354 1.31 14.98 10.74
CA LEU A 354 2.46 15.11 9.83
C LEU A 354 2.52 16.45 9.09
N ASP A 355 1.38 17.16 8.96
CA ASP A 355 1.23 18.42 8.22
C ASP A 355 1.40 19.71 9.07
N GLN A 356 1.64 19.61 10.38
CA GLN A 356 1.62 20.78 11.28
C GLN A 356 3.01 21.26 11.73
N GLY A 357 4.01 21.02 10.90
CA GLY A 357 5.38 21.53 11.09
C GLY A 357 5.67 22.80 10.31
#